data_9881d1a86d6241aa8f51e25f9741c22d
#
_entry.id   9881d1a86d6241aa8f51e25f9741c22d
#
_cell.length_a   1.000
_cell.length_b   1.000
_cell.length_c   1.000
_cell.angle_alpha   90.00
_cell.angle_beta   90.00
_cell.angle_gamma   90.00
#
_symmetry.space_group_name_H-M   'P 1'
#
loop_
_entity.id
_entity.type
_entity.pdbx_description
1 polymer ?
#
loop_
_entity_poly.entity_id
_entity_poly.type
_entity_poly.pdbx_seq_one_letter_code
_entity_poly.pdbx_strand_id
1 'polypeptide(L)'
;SSDLNGGEYTYSYDKAGRLKSMTSPLGYTKNFSYDKVDNVVKESDSLKSTTTYTYDKLHNMKSSTNALDGTTSFSYDKYGNLVKETDPLGRSNTYSYDLAGQMTSAADPLGKITAYTYDPAGNITEITKPGGRKTSYGYDKNYNVTSVTDPMGYVAKTVYDKDNRVTE
;
A
#
# COMPACT_ATOMS: atom_id res chain seq x y z
N SER A 1 16.64 -21.20 7.42
CA SER A 1 17.65 -20.37 6.70
C SER A 1 18.67 -19.85 7.70
N SER A 2 19.94 -19.89 7.35
CA SER A 2 21.04 -19.35 8.16
C SER A 2 21.33 -17.89 7.77
N ASP A 3 21.85 -17.10 8.73
CA ASP A 3 22.42 -15.78 8.46
C ASP A 3 23.85 -15.91 7.93
N LEU A 4 24.51 -14.76 7.59
CA LEU A 4 25.88 -14.72 7.07
C LEU A 4 26.93 -15.25 8.08
N ASN A 5 26.59 -15.40 9.36
CA ASN A 5 27.44 -15.91 10.43
C ASN A 5 27.12 -17.38 10.82
N GLY A 6 26.27 -18.06 10.05
CA GLY A 6 25.89 -19.46 10.28
C GLY A 6 24.83 -19.68 11.38
N GLY A 7 24.23 -18.62 11.90
CA GLY A 7 23.15 -18.71 12.86
C GLY A 7 21.84 -19.18 12.21
N GLU A 8 21.05 -19.98 12.91
CA GLU A 8 19.81 -20.55 12.36
C GLU A 8 18.57 -19.85 12.90
N TYR A 9 17.61 -19.57 11.98
CA TYR A 9 16.25 -19.21 12.34
C TYR A 9 15.45 -20.46 12.64
N THR A 10 14.74 -20.47 13.76
CA THR A 10 13.81 -21.54 14.11
C THR A 10 12.36 -21.07 13.95
N TYR A 11 11.51 -21.98 13.50
CA TYR A 11 10.10 -21.71 13.22
C TYR A 11 9.24 -22.74 13.94
N SER A 12 8.13 -22.32 14.51
CA SER A 12 7.11 -23.23 15.02
C SER A 12 5.78 -22.94 14.32
N TYR A 13 4.95 -23.97 14.23
CA TYR A 13 3.67 -23.90 13.56
C TYR A 13 2.56 -24.37 14.49
N ASP A 14 1.35 -23.88 14.29
CA ASP A 14 0.17 -24.35 14.99
C ASP A 14 -0.36 -25.67 14.37
N LYS A 15 -1.46 -26.21 14.94
CA LYS A 15 -2.08 -27.45 14.44
C LYS A 15 -2.66 -27.34 13.04
N ALA A 16 -2.92 -26.12 12.55
CA ALA A 16 -3.39 -25.84 11.21
C ALA A 16 -2.25 -25.60 10.21
N GLY A 17 -0.97 -25.69 10.65
CA GLY A 17 0.19 -25.47 9.81
C GLY A 17 0.56 -24.00 9.62
N ARG A 18 -0.04 -23.07 10.37
CA ARG A 18 0.24 -21.63 10.29
C ARG A 18 1.42 -21.28 11.18
N LEU A 19 2.25 -20.31 10.75
CA LEU A 19 3.43 -19.87 11.50
C LEU A 19 3.03 -19.33 12.88
N LYS A 20 3.38 -20.04 13.95
CA LYS A 20 3.10 -19.63 15.33
C LYS A 20 4.20 -18.74 15.91
N SER A 21 5.47 -19.08 15.64
CA SER A 21 6.60 -18.26 16.06
C SER A 21 7.80 -18.40 15.12
N MET A 22 8.63 -17.37 15.13
CA MET A 22 9.93 -17.33 14.48
C MET A 22 10.94 -16.80 15.50
N THR A 23 12.07 -17.51 15.68
CA THR A 23 13.17 -17.07 16.55
C THR A 23 14.43 -16.88 15.73
N SER A 24 15.06 -15.72 15.85
CA SER A 24 16.32 -15.40 15.18
C SER A 24 17.50 -16.08 15.86
N PRO A 25 18.69 -16.15 15.21
CA PRO A 25 19.92 -16.68 15.82
C PRO A 25 20.31 -15.99 17.12
N LEU A 26 19.94 -14.73 17.30
CA LEU A 26 20.21 -13.95 18.52
C LEU A 26 19.12 -14.11 19.61
N GLY A 27 18.17 -15.05 19.43
CA GLY A 27 17.11 -15.31 20.40
C GLY A 27 15.92 -14.35 20.36
N TYR A 28 15.90 -13.39 19.44
CA TYR A 28 14.71 -12.54 19.27
C TYR A 28 13.58 -13.37 18.68
N THR A 29 12.44 -13.41 19.38
CA THR A 29 11.28 -14.22 18.98
C THR A 29 10.10 -13.33 18.61
N LYS A 30 9.46 -13.61 17.47
CA LYS A 30 8.19 -13.04 17.05
C LYS A 30 7.11 -14.13 17.05
N ASN A 31 5.94 -13.83 17.65
CA ASN A 31 4.82 -14.74 17.78
C ASN A 31 3.61 -14.20 17.02
N PHE A 32 2.79 -15.10 16.49
CA PHE A 32 1.60 -14.80 15.70
C PHE A 32 0.38 -15.54 16.29
N SER A 33 -0.77 -14.91 16.24
CA SER A 33 -2.07 -15.50 16.56
C SER A 33 -3.05 -15.21 15.43
N TYR A 34 -3.95 -16.15 15.20
CA TYR A 34 -4.87 -16.10 14.06
C TYR A 34 -6.32 -16.23 14.52
N ASP A 35 -7.23 -15.68 13.76
CA ASP A 35 -8.66 -15.98 13.90
C ASP A 35 -9.04 -17.32 13.22
N LYS A 36 -10.35 -17.62 13.18
CA LYS A 36 -10.87 -18.89 12.60
C LYS A 36 -10.77 -18.97 11.08
N VAL A 37 -10.47 -17.84 10.40
CA VAL A 37 -10.41 -17.69 8.95
C VAL A 37 -9.02 -17.24 8.50
N ASP A 38 -7.99 -17.54 9.33
CA ASP A 38 -6.57 -17.39 9.07
C ASP A 38 -6.03 -15.96 8.99
N ASN A 39 -6.81 -14.96 9.40
CA ASN A 39 -6.26 -13.62 9.53
C ASN A 39 -5.35 -13.54 10.77
N VAL A 40 -4.20 -12.87 10.65
CA VAL A 40 -3.33 -12.57 11.80
C VAL A 40 -4.03 -11.52 12.69
N VAL A 41 -4.45 -11.90 13.89
CA VAL A 41 -5.12 -10.97 14.83
C VAL A 41 -4.17 -10.39 15.88
N LYS A 42 -2.99 -10.99 16.04
CA LYS A 42 -1.98 -10.51 17.00
C LYS A 42 -0.57 -10.91 16.56
N GLU A 43 0.32 -9.97 16.64
CA GLU A 43 1.76 -10.18 16.66
C GLU A 43 2.34 -9.72 18.00
N SER A 44 3.33 -10.44 18.51
CA SER A 44 4.07 -10.02 19.71
C SER A 44 5.50 -10.50 19.63
N ASP A 45 6.41 -9.81 20.30
CA ASP A 45 7.83 -10.15 20.29
C ASP A 45 8.37 -10.42 21.71
N SER A 46 9.63 -10.86 21.78
CA SER A 46 10.33 -11.14 23.04
C SER A 46 10.60 -9.88 23.87
N LEU A 47 10.45 -8.67 23.30
CA LEU A 47 10.53 -7.39 24.00
C LEU A 47 9.17 -6.93 24.54
N LYS A 48 8.14 -7.79 24.48
CA LYS A 48 6.75 -7.53 24.90
C LYS A 48 6.03 -6.47 24.05
N SER A 49 6.58 -6.10 22.89
CA SER A 49 5.83 -5.28 21.92
C SER A 49 4.70 -6.14 21.34
N THR A 50 3.51 -5.57 21.29
CA THR A 50 2.32 -6.25 20.79
C THR A 50 1.59 -5.37 19.81
N THR A 51 1.21 -5.94 18.66
CA THR A 51 0.30 -5.31 17.70
C THR A 51 -0.91 -6.22 17.51
N THR A 52 -2.11 -5.65 17.57
CA THR A 52 -3.36 -6.37 17.33
C THR A 52 -4.07 -5.84 16.10
N TYR A 53 -4.79 -6.72 15.42
CA TYR A 53 -5.49 -6.40 14.17
C TYR A 53 -6.94 -6.83 14.25
N THR A 54 -7.82 -6.07 13.60
CA THR A 54 -9.22 -6.45 13.41
C THR A 54 -9.57 -6.41 11.93
N TYR A 55 -10.53 -7.23 11.52
CA TYR A 55 -10.92 -7.39 10.12
C TYR A 55 -12.43 -7.28 9.96
N ASP A 56 -12.87 -6.94 8.77
CA ASP A 56 -14.28 -7.02 8.39
C ASP A 56 -14.64 -8.43 7.89
N LYS A 57 -15.89 -8.61 7.47
CA LYS A 57 -16.42 -9.90 6.96
C LYS A 57 -15.81 -10.31 5.60
N LEU A 58 -15.14 -9.39 4.91
CA LEU A 58 -14.46 -9.61 3.63
C LEU A 58 -12.95 -9.78 3.80
N HIS A 59 -12.48 -9.92 5.07
CA HIS A 59 -11.07 -10.04 5.44
C HIS A 59 -10.22 -8.78 5.21
N ASN A 60 -10.84 -7.61 4.98
CA ASN A 60 -10.11 -6.36 4.93
C ASN A 60 -9.74 -5.93 6.36
N MET A 61 -8.51 -5.47 6.58
CA MET A 61 -8.07 -4.98 7.89
C MET A 61 -8.81 -3.70 8.28
N LYS A 62 -9.58 -3.74 9.37
CA LYS A 62 -10.30 -2.57 9.93
C LYS A 62 -9.44 -1.72 10.82
N SER A 63 -8.55 -2.33 11.59
CA SER A 63 -7.66 -1.59 12.49
C SER A 63 -6.39 -2.36 12.80
N SER A 64 -5.36 -1.60 13.14
CA SER A 64 -4.10 -2.06 13.73
C SER A 64 -3.84 -1.23 14.98
N THR A 65 -3.68 -1.88 16.14
CA THR A 65 -3.34 -1.23 17.41
C THR A 65 -1.96 -1.65 17.86
N ASN A 66 -1.05 -0.71 18.02
CA ASN A 66 0.34 -0.95 18.42
C ASN A 66 0.50 -1.12 19.94
N ALA A 67 1.72 -1.39 20.41
CA ALA A 67 2.05 -1.63 21.81
C ALA A 67 1.86 -0.40 22.73
N LEU A 68 1.62 0.77 22.19
CA LEU A 68 1.34 2.02 22.91
C LEU A 68 -0.15 2.41 22.81
N ASP A 69 -1.02 1.47 22.49
CA ASP A 69 -2.46 1.64 22.28
C ASP A 69 -2.82 2.63 21.15
N GLY A 70 -1.84 3.00 20.33
CA GLY A 70 -2.07 3.79 19.13
C GLY A 70 -2.79 2.96 18.06
N THR A 71 -4.01 3.38 17.70
CA THR A 71 -4.83 2.66 16.73
C THR A 71 -4.91 3.40 15.40
N THR A 72 -4.48 2.73 14.32
CA THR A 72 -4.77 3.12 12.93
C THR A 72 -6.00 2.37 12.48
N SER A 73 -6.97 3.07 11.86
CA SER A 73 -8.20 2.48 11.35
C SER A 73 -8.35 2.67 9.85
N PHE A 74 -9.01 1.70 9.20
CA PHE A 74 -9.19 1.63 7.76
C PHE A 74 -10.68 1.43 7.43
N SER A 75 -11.13 2.04 6.35
CA SER A 75 -12.48 1.85 5.81
C SER A 75 -12.41 1.59 4.33
N TYR A 76 -13.30 0.74 3.85
CA TYR A 76 -13.32 0.28 2.47
C TYR A 76 -14.69 0.51 1.85
N ASP A 77 -14.72 0.66 0.54
CA ASP A 77 -15.98 0.64 -0.20
C ASP A 77 -16.50 -0.81 -0.39
N LYS A 78 -17.64 -0.94 -1.07
CA LYS A 78 -18.26 -2.25 -1.35
C LYS A 78 -17.45 -3.15 -2.28
N TYR A 79 -16.41 -2.61 -2.95
CA TYR A 79 -15.53 -3.34 -3.86
C TYR A 79 -14.19 -3.73 -3.20
N GLY A 80 -13.96 -3.30 -1.95
CA GLY A 80 -12.74 -3.55 -1.19
C GLY A 80 -11.64 -2.51 -1.40
N ASN A 81 -11.93 -1.39 -2.06
CA ASN A 81 -10.97 -0.31 -2.19
C ASN A 81 -10.88 0.47 -0.87
N LEU A 82 -9.66 0.80 -0.42
CA LEU A 82 -9.44 1.61 0.78
C LEU A 82 -9.92 3.05 0.54
N VAL A 83 -10.97 3.48 1.22
CA VAL A 83 -11.52 4.85 1.06
C VAL A 83 -11.09 5.80 2.17
N LYS A 84 -10.64 5.27 3.31
CA LYS A 84 -10.16 6.09 4.43
C LYS A 84 -9.17 5.34 5.29
N GLU A 85 -8.10 6.01 5.66
CA GLU A 85 -7.15 5.61 6.70
C GLU A 85 -7.10 6.72 7.77
N THR A 86 -7.20 6.36 9.05
CA THR A 86 -7.11 7.31 10.16
C THR A 86 -6.00 6.86 11.11
N ASP A 87 -5.04 7.73 11.36
CA ASP A 87 -3.93 7.46 12.25
C ASP A 87 -4.33 7.56 13.73
N PRO A 88 -3.45 7.17 14.69
CA PRO A 88 -3.74 7.24 16.13
C PRO A 88 -4.00 8.65 16.67
N LEU A 89 -3.64 9.68 15.92
CA LEU A 89 -3.89 11.09 16.28
C LEU A 89 -5.22 11.62 15.70
N GLY A 90 -5.99 10.74 15.02
CA GLY A 90 -7.26 11.10 14.39
C GLY A 90 -7.13 11.80 13.03
N ARG A 91 -5.92 11.91 12.49
CA ARG A 91 -5.68 12.50 11.17
C ARG A 91 -6.04 11.47 10.09
N SER A 92 -6.74 11.89 9.05
CA SER A 92 -7.25 10.97 8.05
C SER A 92 -6.78 11.31 6.64
N ASN A 93 -6.35 10.28 5.89
CA ASN A 93 -6.28 10.31 4.44
C ASN A 93 -7.58 9.72 3.88
N THR A 94 -8.05 10.26 2.76
CA THR A 94 -9.23 9.72 2.07
C THR A 94 -8.94 9.52 0.58
N TYR A 95 -9.59 8.52 0.01
CA TYR A 95 -9.35 8.09 -1.37
C TYR A 95 -10.68 7.88 -2.09
N SER A 96 -10.71 8.21 -3.37
CA SER A 96 -11.86 7.97 -4.24
C SER A 96 -11.45 7.15 -5.44
N TYR A 97 -12.36 6.35 -5.96
CA TYR A 97 -12.11 5.45 -7.08
C TYR A 97 -13.25 5.53 -8.09
N ASP A 98 -12.94 5.23 -9.34
CA ASP A 98 -13.94 5.04 -10.37
C ASP A 98 -14.52 3.60 -10.35
N LEU A 99 -15.42 3.31 -11.29
CA LEU A 99 -16.04 1.98 -11.41
C LEU A 99 -15.08 0.87 -11.84
N ALA A 100 -13.92 1.23 -12.40
CA ALA A 100 -12.86 0.28 -12.76
C ALA A 100 -11.90 0.01 -11.59
N GLY A 101 -12.09 0.66 -10.43
CA GLY A 101 -11.22 0.55 -9.27
C GLY A 101 -9.94 1.40 -9.36
N GLN A 102 -9.87 2.33 -10.30
CA GLN A 102 -8.74 3.24 -10.46
C GLN A 102 -8.92 4.43 -9.49
N MET A 103 -7.85 4.80 -8.77
CA MET A 103 -7.91 5.90 -7.80
C MET A 103 -8.06 7.24 -8.53
N THR A 104 -9.19 7.93 -8.36
CA THR A 104 -9.45 9.24 -8.96
C THR A 104 -8.98 10.40 -8.10
N SER A 105 -8.89 10.22 -6.78
CA SER A 105 -8.31 11.24 -5.89
C SER A 105 -7.78 10.65 -4.59
N ALA A 106 -6.81 11.37 -4.00
CA ALA A 106 -6.31 11.19 -2.64
C ALA A 106 -6.29 12.54 -1.93
N ALA A 107 -6.90 12.63 -0.75
CA ALA A 107 -6.83 13.82 0.10
C ALA A 107 -6.01 13.52 1.36
N ASP A 108 -5.09 14.42 1.68
CA ASP A 108 -4.29 14.36 2.91
C ASP A 108 -5.10 14.84 4.13
N PRO A 109 -4.58 14.71 5.37
CA PRO A 109 -5.27 15.15 6.59
C PRO A 109 -5.58 16.67 6.66
N LEU A 110 -4.97 17.47 5.80
CA LEU A 110 -5.22 18.90 5.67
C LEU A 110 -6.25 19.21 4.57
N GLY A 111 -6.84 18.18 3.96
CA GLY A 111 -7.81 18.32 2.87
C GLY A 111 -7.17 18.69 1.52
N LYS A 112 -5.85 18.59 1.38
CA LYS A 112 -5.18 18.85 0.10
C LYS A 112 -5.36 17.66 -0.81
N ILE A 113 -5.98 17.88 -1.97
CA ILE A 113 -6.36 16.84 -2.92
C ILE A 113 -5.32 16.72 -4.02
N THR A 114 -4.88 15.47 -4.31
CA THR A 114 -4.25 15.08 -5.57
C THR A 114 -5.27 14.30 -6.37
N ALA A 115 -5.51 14.70 -7.62
CA ALA A 115 -6.44 14.03 -8.52
C ALA A 115 -5.70 13.35 -9.68
N TYR A 116 -6.30 12.28 -10.19
CA TYR A 116 -5.75 11.43 -11.26
C TYR A 116 -6.80 11.25 -12.35
N THR A 117 -6.37 11.30 -13.61
CA THR A 117 -7.19 10.93 -14.75
C THR A 117 -6.50 9.83 -15.55
N TYR A 118 -7.29 9.02 -16.22
CA TYR A 118 -6.83 7.84 -16.93
C TYR A 118 -7.36 7.81 -18.35
N ASP A 119 -6.63 7.14 -19.24
CA ASP A 119 -7.14 6.74 -20.53
C ASP A 119 -8.00 5.45 -20.41
N PRO A 120 -8.68 5.02 -21.48
CA PRO A 120 -9.47 3.79 -21.46
C PRO A 120 -8.66 2.51 -21.20
N ALA A 121 -7.34 2.55 -21.37
CA ALA A 121 -6.46 1.41 -21.10
C ALA A 121 -5.98 1.37 -19.63
N GLY A 122 -6.27 2.43 -18.85
CA GLY A 122 -5.89 2.54 -17.44
C GLY A 122 -4.56 3.26 -17.20
N ASN A 123 -3.96 3.87 -18.21
CA ASN A 123 -2.76 4.67 -18.02
C ASN A 123 -3.11 6.05 -17.47
N ILE A 124 -2.33 6.57 -16.51
CA ILE A 124 -2.52 7.93 -15.97
C ILE A 124 -2.22 8.97 -17.05
N THR A 125 -3.22 9.77 -17.44
CA THR A 125 -3.05 10.86 -18.40
C THR A 125 -2.76 12.20 -17.76
N GLU A 126 -3.23 12.43 -16.52
CA GLU A 126 -2.94 13.66 -15.77
C GLU A 126 -2.91 13.38 -14.26
N ILE A 127 -1.98 14.05 -13.58
CA ILE A 127 -1.95 14.19 -12.11
C ILE A 127 -2.10 15.67 -11.80
N THR A 128 -3.17 16.02 -11.07
CA THR A 128 -3.37 17.39 -10.55
C THR A 128 -3.05 17.40 -9.05
N LYS A 129 -1.97 18.07 -8.67
CA LYS A 129 -1.58 18.28 -7.27
C LYS A 129 -2.30 19.47 -6.65
N PRO A 130 -2.30 19.60 -5.29
CA PRO A 130 -2.81 20.77 -4.59
C PRO A 130 -2.25 22.08 -5.18
N GLY A 131 -3.13 23.09 -5.31
CA GLY A 131 -2.79 24.34 -5.99
C GLY A 131 -2.93 24.30 -7.51
N GLY A 132 -3.55 23.25 -8.07
CA GLY A 132 -3.85 23.15 -9.50
C GLY A 132 -2.65 22.82 -10.38
N ARG A 133 -1.53 22.38 -9.79
CA ARG A 133 -0.32 22.00 -10.54
C ARG A 133 -0.54 20.68 -11.26
N LYS A 134 -0.52 20.73 -12.60
CA LYS A 134 -0.79 19.58 -13.45
C LYS A 134 0.47 19.01 -14.06
N THR A 135 0.57 17.68 -14.08
CA THR A 135 1.55 16.93 -14.88
C THR A 135 0.76 16.02 -15.79
N SER A 136 1.01 16.08 -17.10
CA SER A 136 0.28 15.26 -18.09
C SER A 136 1.23 14.29 -18.77
N TYR A 137 0.70 13.15 -19.19
CA TYR A 137 1.45 12.04 -19.78
C TYR A 137 0.83 11.64 -21.11
N GLY A 138 1.66 11.45 -22.12
CA GLY A 138 1.26 10.88 -23.41
C GLY A 138 1.90 9.50 -23.59
N TYR A 139 1.19 8.63 -24.30
CA TYR A 139 1.59 7.25 -24.49
C TYR A 139 1.57 6.86 -25.98
N ASP A 140 2.38 5.88 -26.35
CA ASP A 140 2.25 5.20 -27.63
C ASP A 140 1.27 4.00 -27.53
N LYS A 141 1.08 3.28 -28.66
CA LYS A 141 0.21 2.10 -28.73
C LYS A 141 0.69 0.91 -27.88
N ASN A 142 1.94 0.93 -27.45
CA ASN A 142 2.54 -0.10 -26.58
C ASN A 142 2.56 0.31 -25.11
N TYR A 143 1.87 1.43 -24.80
CA TYR A 143 1.79 2.04 -23.46
C TYR A 143 3.12 2.59 -22.91
N ASN A 144 4.10 2.84 -23.77
CA ASN A 144 5.32 3.54 -23.38
C ASN A 144 5.02 5.05 -23.22
N VAL A 145 5.59 5.68 -22.18
CA VAL A 145 5.44 7.14 -21.96
C VAL A 145 6.25 7.91 -23.02
N THR A 146 5.58 8.52 -23.97
CA THR A 146 6.22 9.31 -25.06
C THR A 146 6.36 10.78 -24.75
N SER A 147 5.58 11.30 -23.79
CA SER A 147 5.72 12.69 -23.35
C SER A 147 5.31 12.87 -21.89
N VAL A 148 5.99 13.79 -21.22
CA VAL A 148 5.62 14.30 -19.90
C VAL A 148 5.59 15.81 -19.97
N THR A 149 4.43 16.42 -19.68
CA THR A 149 4.30 17.88 -19.56
C THR A 149 4.25 18.26 -18.09
N ASP A 150 5.19 19.08 -17.65
CA ASP A 150 5.26 19.55 -16.27
C ASP A 150 4.24 20.68 -15.98
N PRO A 151 4.07 21.10 -14.69
CA PRO A 151 3.14 22.17 -14.32
C PRO A 151 3.48 23.56 -14.90
N MET A 152 4.67 23.75 -15.43
CA MET A 152 5.09 25.00 -16.08
C MET A 152 4.89 24.97 -17.61
N GLY A 153 4.44 23.81 -18.14
CA GLY A 153 4.21 23.58 -19.56
C GLY A 153 5.44 23.10 -20.34
N TYR A 154 6.54 22.78 -19.66
CA TYR A 154 7.69 22.14 -20.32
C TYR A 154 7.37 20.70 -20.67
N VAL A 155 7.72 20.29 -21.89
CA VAL A 155 7.46 18.95 -22.42
C VAL A 155 8.77 18.21 -22.59
N ALA A 156 8.95 17.13 -21.83
CA ALA A 156 9.96 16.11 -22.09
C ALA A 156 9.37 15.06 -23.02
N LYS A 157 10.11 14.64 -24.04
CA LYS A 157 9.71 13.61 -24.99
C LYS A 157 10.67 12.41 -24.92
N THR A 158 10.14 11.23 -25.17
CA THR A 158 10.90 9.98 -25.23
C THR A 158 10.47 9.22 -26.49
N VAL A 159 11.44 8.75 -27.26
CA VAL A 159 11.23 7.95 -28.47
C VAL A 159 11.67 6.50 -28.18
N TYR A 160 10.90 5.55 -28.66
CA TYR A 160 11.15 4.12 -28.48
C TYR A 160 11.31 3.42 -29.84
N ASP A 161 12.17 2.42 -29.88
CA ASP A 161 12.24 1.51 -31.02
C ASP A 161 11.14 0.43 -30.95
N LYS A 162 11.09 -0.42 -31.96
CA LYS A 162 10.10 -1.52 -32.08
C LYS A 162 10.19 -2.54 -30.93
N ASP A 163 11.30 -2.59 -30.22
CA ASP A 163 11.56 -3.50 -29.09
C ASP A 163 11.33 -2.77 -27.73
N ASN A 164 10.68 -1.60 -27.75
CA ASN A 164 10.40 -0.73 -26.59
C ASN A 164 11.67 -0.24 -25.84
N ARG A 165 12.80 -0.08 -26.55
CA ARG A 165 14.01 0.50 -26.01
C ARG A 165 14.04 1.99 -26.34
N VAL A 166 14.42 2.81 -25.33
CA VAL A 166 14.56 4.27 -25.52
C VAL A 166 15.68 4.53 -26.54
N THR A 167 15.38 5.40 -27.51
CA THR A 167 16.32 5.82 -28.57
C THR A 167 16.62 7.32 -28.53
N GLU A 168 15.71 8.15 -27.94
CA GLU A 168 15.85 9.60 -27.78
C GLU A 168 15.01 10.11 -26.58
#